data_fc208d7e562c3f79a786230875ba4fe7
#
_entry.id   fc208d7e562c3f79a786230875ba4fe7
#
_cell.length_a   1.000
_cell.length_b   1.000
_cell.length_c   1.000
_cell.angle_alpha   90.00
_cell.angle_beta   90.00
_cell.angle_gamma   90.00
#
_symmetry.space_group_name_H-M   'P 1'
#
loop_
_entity.id
_entity.type
_entity.pdbx_description
1 polymer ?
#
loop_
_entity_poly.entity_id
_entity_poly.type
_entity_poly.pdbx_seq_one_letter_code
_entity_poly.pdbx_strand_id
1 'polypeptide(L)'
;MKKFVPYLNASAIAVGIALGVSSCGALGGGGHATSHNPGDASTATGLAFNEEEGGFQVNDFRGQPDGPNLRFIEGGRTILGSFEEDVANQSDNHERTVTVASFYMDETEVANIHWLEYLHYVRLDSSREFYESALPDTTVWAKNLAYNDPYVDHYLRYPGFRFFPVVGVTWKQAQDYCLWRSLVVNERLATEAGYYDEAIEAEAEVSSAGRIPLESGFVLPNYRLPTEAEWEYAALALIGTQWLDENQTHSRLYPWDGHALRNPYGKQLGTFLANFKRGRGDYAGIAGKLNDGAMITTYIYDYPPNDFGLYNMAGNVNEWVQDVYRPLSFQDFDDLNPVRRDGFLDEEDGYDFANYNSLINDRVRVYKGGSWADVAYWMSPGQRRYLEEDSATSTIGFRCAMIRAGTNY
;
A
#
# COMPACT_ATOMS: atom_id res chain seq x y z
N MET A 1 -2.96 31.68 -29.20
CA MET A 1 -2.95 32.90 -28.36
C MET A 1 -4.30 33.57 -28.45
N LYS A 2 -5.20 33.32 -27.54
CA LYS A 2 -6.46 34.11 -27.39
C LYS A 2 -6.38 34.83 -26.05
N LYS A 3 -6.36 36.15 -26.12
CA LYS A 3 -6.34 37.05 -24.95
C LYS A 3 -7.66 36.96 -24.24
N PHE A 4 -7.66 36.62 -22.96
CA PHE A 4 -8.79 36.78 -22.04
C PHE A 4 -8.90 38.27 -21.70
N VAL A 5 -10.03 38.86 -21.94
CA VAL A 5 -10.41 40.21 -21.46
C VAL A 5 -11.52 40.01 -20.44
N PRO A 6 -11.34 40.37 -19.17
CA PRO A 6 -12.43 40.31 -18.20
C PRO A 6 -13.30 41.51 -18.38
N TYR A 7 -14.58 41.32 -18.70
CA TYR A 7 -15.58 42.35 -18.58
C TYR A 7 -15.99 42.51 -17.11
N LEU A 8 -15.45 43.51 -16.45
CA LEU A 8 -15.96 43.96 -15.16
C LEU A 8 -17.18 44.86 -15.41
N ASN A 9 -18.35 44.37 -15.06
CA ASN A 9 -19.57 45.19 -15.05
C ASN A 9 -19.51 46.16 -13.86
N ALA A 10 -19.29 47.44 -14.15
CA ALA A 10 -19.13 48.52 -13.17
C ALA A 10 -20.41 48.84 -12.35
N SER A 11 -21.51 48.13 -12.53
CA SER A 11 -22.79 48.42 -11.86
C SER A 11 -23.02 47.63 -10.56
N ALA A 12 -22.20 46.65 -10.22
CA ALA A 12 -22.38 45.84 -9.00
C ALA A 12 -21.58 46.36 -7.78
N ILE A 13 -20.66 47.31 -8.00
CA ILE A 13 -19.78 47.81 -6.92
C ILE A 13 -20.43 48.88 -6.02
N ALA A 14 -21.54 49.52 -6.46
CA ALA A 14 -22.12 50.64 -5.72
C ALA A 14 -23.12 50.24 -4.61
N VAL A 15 -23.57 48.99 -4.51
CA VAL A 15 -24.55 48.54 -3.50
C VAL A 15 -23.90 47.83 -2.31
N GLY A 16 -22.68 47.32 -2.48
CA GLY A 16 -22.00 46.55 -1.42
C GLY A 16 -21.30 47.37 -0.32
N ILE A 17 -21.18 48.71 -0.48
CA ILE A 17 -20.41 49.55 0.48
C ILE A 17 -21.29 50.12 1.61
N ALA A 18 -22.61 50.01 1.54
CA ALA A 18 -23.52 50.69 2.49
C ALA A 18 -23.98 49.79 3.67
N LEU A 19 -23.68 48.49 3.71
CA LEU A 19 -24.13 47.58 4.78
C LEU A 19 -23.02 47.05 5.69
N GLY A 20 -21.77 47.47 5.49
CA GLY A 20 -20.63 46.96 6.23
C GLY A 20 -20.25 47.74 7.52
N VAL A 21 -21.10 48.61 8.08
CA VAL A 21 -20.72 49.42 9.26
C VAL A 21 -21.73 49.24 10.39
N SER A 22 -21.98 48.04 10.82
CA SER A 22 -22.71 47.80 12.08
C SER A 22 -22.32 46.46 12.69
N SER A 23 -21.06 46.31 13.08
CA SER A 23 -20.67 45.38 14.12
C SER A 23 -19.42 45.90 14.80
N CYS A 24 -19.55 46.99 15.54
CA CYS A 24 -18.63 47.36 16.59
C CYS A 24 -19.13 46.75 17.89
N GLY A 25 -18.48 45.70 18.35
CA GLY A 25 -18.80 45.16 19.67
C GLY A 25 -18.07 43.93 20.07
N ALA A 26 -16.71 43.99 20.17
CA ALA A 26 -15.99 43.27 21.23
C ALA A 26 -14.53 43.75 21.20
N LEU A 27 -14.14 44.46 22.22
CA LEU A 27 -12.73 44.84 22.53
C LEU A 27 -11.96 43.58 22.91
N GLY A 28 -11.29 42.99 21.95
CA GLY A 28 -10.25 41.95 22.16
C GLY A 28 -9.27 42.07 21.01
N GLY A 29 -8.00 42.42 21.31
CA GLY A 29 -6.88 42.72 20.45
C GLY A 29 -6.99 42.30 18.97
N GLY A 30 -7.29 43.27 18.11
CA GLY A 30 -7.47 43.06 16.68
C GLY A 30 -6.14 42.74 15.96
N GLY A 31 -5.71 41.50 16.00
CA GLY A 31 -4.74 40.98 15.03
C GLY A 31 -5.47 40.42 13.83
N HIS A 32 -5.04 40.80 12.63
CA HIS A 32 -5.51 40.15 11.42
C HIS A 32 -5.25 38.64 11.48
N ALA A 33 -6.11 37.84 10.86
CA ALA A 33 -5.87 36.43 10.68
C ALA A 33 -4.49 36.19 10.07
N THR A 34 -3.72 35.31 10.68
CA THR A 34 -2.36 34.97 10.24
C THR A 34 -2.25 33.46 10.07
N SER A 35 -1.26 32.98 9.31
CA SER A 35 -1.01 31.55 9.17
C SER A 35 -0.69 30.84 10.51
N HIS A 36 -0.31 31.59 11.54
CA HIS A 36 -0.11 31.10 12.90
C HIS A 36 -1.40 31.07 13.74
N ASN A 37 -2.36 31.92 13.38
CA ASN A 37 -3.67 31.99 14.02
C ASN A 37 -4.71 32.36 12.95
N PRO A 38 -5.10 31.36 12.12
CA PRO A 38 -5.96 31.61 10.97
C PRO A 38 -7.38 32.04 11.37
N GLY A 39 -7.89 31.63 12.54
CA GLY A 39 -9.27 31.90 12.93
C GLY A 39 -10.27 31.36 11.88
N ASP A 40 -11.43 32.00 11.83
CA ASP A 40 -12.53 31.64 10.92
C ASP A 40 -12.52 32.47 9.61
N ALA A 41 -11.40 33.08 9.27
CA ALA A 41 -11.25 33.90 8.08
C ALA A 41 -9.99 33.57 7.27
N SER A 42 -10.06 33.83 5.97
CA SER A 42 -8.92 33.67 5.06
C SER A 42 -7.77 34.61 5.44
N THR A 43 -6.60 34.04 5.62
CA THR A 43 -5.36 34.82 5.86
C THR A 43 -4.89 35.57 4.60
N ALA A 44 -5.42 35.23 3.43
CA ALA A 44 -5.07 35.86 2.16
C ALA A 44 -5.98 37.05 1.83
N THR A 45 -7.28 36.93 2.11
CA THR A 45 -8.29 37.92 1.71
C THR A 45 -8.96 38.63 2.88
N GLY A 46 -8.93 38.00 4.09
CA GLY A 46 -9.67 38.46 5.25
C GLY A 46 -11.17 38.17 5.22
N LEU A 47 -11.67 37.47 4.18
CA LEU A 47 -13.05 37.02 4.11
C LEU A 47 -13.31 35.85 5.05
N ALA A 48 -14.48 35.82 5.68
CA ALA A 48 -14.88 34.72 6.53
C ALA A 48 -15.09 33.43 5.72
N PHE A 49 -14.77 32.31 6.31
CA PHE A 49 -15.11 30.98 5.80
C PHE A 49 -16.51 30.57 6.27
N ASN A 50 -17.16 29.68 5.54
CA ASN A 50 -18.41 29.00 5.92
C ASN A 50 -19.59 30.01 6.14
N GLU A 51 -19.63 31.12 5.39
CA GLU A 51 -20.80 32.02 5.39
C GLU A 51 -22.00 31.35 4.71
N GLU A 52 -23.21 31.53 5.30
CA GLU A 52 -24.45 30.90 4.82
C GLU A 52 -24.86 31.37 3.41
N GLU A 53 -24.46 32.58 2.98
CA GLU A 53 -24.86 33.18 1.71
C GLU A 53 -23.79 33.07 0.60
N GLY A 54 -23.02 31.98 0.56
CA GLY A 54 -22.12 31.69 -0.57
C GLY A 54 -20.65 32.01 -0.33
N GLY A 55 -20.19 32.04 0.90
CA GLY A 55 -18.76 32.08 1.27
C GLY A 55 -18.02 30.77 0.89
N PHE A 56 -16.69 30.85 0.86
CA PHE A 56 -15.86 29.66 0.64
C PHE A 56 -16.02 28.67 1.82
N GLN A 57 -16.46 27.48 1.50
CA GLN A 57 -16.69 26.42 2.51
C GLN A 57 -15.40 25.68 2.81
N VAL A 58 -15.07 25.55 4.09
CA VAL A 58 -13.91 24.81 4.59
C VAL A 58 -14.43 23.75 5.56
N ASN A 59 -14.16 22.48 5.24
CA ASN A 59 -14.54 21.38 6.10
C ASN A 59 -13.55 21.21 7.26
N ASP A 60 -14.05 20.85 8.43
CA ASP A 60 -13.21 20.48 9.56
C ASP A 60 -12.42 19.24 9.23
N PHE A 61 -11.09 19.33 9.38
CA PHE A 61 -10.20 18.19 9.18
C PHE A 61 -9.39 17.90 10.44
N ARG A 62 -9.62 16.74 11.04
CA ARG A 62 -8.93 16.28 12.26
C ARG A 62 -7.79 15.32 12.02
N GLY A 63 -7.42 15.12 10.78
CA GLY A 63 -6.42 14.15 10.32
C GLY A 63 -7.03 13.06 9.46
N GLN A 64 -6.17 12.34 8.75
CA GLN A 64 -6.61 11.21 7.92
C GLN A 64 -7.25 10.13 8.79
N PRO A 65 -8.48 9.70 8.49
CA PRO A 65 -9.11 8.59 9.22
C PRO A 65 -8.29 7.30 9.10
N ASP A 66 -8.36 6.45 10.13
CA ASP A 66 -7.72 5.14 10.09
C ASP A 66 -8.47 4.20 9.13
N GLY A 67 -7.77 3.66 8.15
CA GLY A 67 -8.31 2.63 7.26
C GLY A 67 -8.32 1.24 7.93
N PRO A 68 -9.30 0.39 7.59
CA PRO A 68 -9.32 -1.00 8.08
C PRO A 68 -8.02 -1.74 7.79
N ASN A 69 -7.52 -2.51 8.76
CA ASN A 69 -6.31 -3.33 8.70
C ASN A 69 -5.00 -2.57 8.43
N LEU A 70 -5.01 -1.24 8.44
CA LEU A 70 -3.83 -0.43 8.17
C LEU A 70 -3.05 -0.12 9.46
N ARG A 71 -1.72 -0.24 9.39
CA ARG A 71 -0.77 0.22 10.38
C ARG A 71 -0.06 1.47 9.86
N PHE A 72 0.00 2.49 10.69
CA PHE A 72 0.80 3.68 10.39
C PHE A 72 2.29 3.35 10.49
N ILE A 73 3.04 3.76 9.46
CA ILE A 73 4.49 3.62 9.38
C ILE A 73 5.07 5.02 9.24
N GLU A 74 5.79 5.43 10.28
CA GLU A 74 6.51 6.71 10.25
C GLU A 74 7.64 6.62 9.22
N GLY A 75 7.68 7.57 8.30
CA GLY A 75 8.70 7.63 7.25
C GLY A 75 10.04 8.10 7.78
N GLY A 76 11.08 7.83 7.01
CA GLY A 76 12.43 8.21 7.38
C GLY A 76 13.46 7.78 6.36
N ARG A 77 14.73 8.02 6.72
CA ARG A 77 15.87 7.58 5.92
C ARG A 77 16.15 6.10 6.14
N THR A 78 16.43 5.40 5.07
CA THR A 78 16.85 4.00 5.10
C THR A 78 17.88 3.72 4.00
N ILE A 79 18.55 2.58 4.12
CA ILE A 79 19.37 2.01 3.04
C ILE A 79 18.58 0.86 2.43
N LEU A 80 18.26 0.99 1.16
CA LEU A 80 17.64 -0.07 0.37
C LEU A 80 18.72 -0.92 -0.28
N GLY A 81 18.37 -2.15 -0.59
CA GLY A 81 19.23 -3.07 -1.31
C GLY A 81 19.88 -4.10 -0.41
N SER A 82 20.62 -5.01 -1.02
CA SER A 82 21.25 -6.14 -0.36
C SER A 82 22.55 -6.47 -1.08
N PHE A 83 23.65 -5.96 -0.57
CA PHE A 83 24.97 -6.20 -1.16
C PHE A 83 25.72 -7.32 -0.45
N GLU A 84 25.77 -7.32 0.86
CA GLU A 84 26.52 -8.29 1.66
C GLU A 84 25.86 -9.67 1.69
N GLU A 85 24.52 -9.70 1.69
CA GLU A 85 23.73 -10.94 1.71
C GLU A 85 23.48 -11.52 0.32
N ASP A 86 23.91 -10.88 -0.76
CA ASP A 86 23.72 -11.39 -2.12
C ASP A 86 24.70 -12.54 -2.42
N VAL A 87 24.49 -13.66 -1.74
CA VAL A 87 25.27 -14.90 -1.94
C VAL A 87 25.16 -15.43 -3.37
N ALA A 88 24.05 -15.14 -4.05
CA ALA A 88 23.83 -15.51 -5.45
C ALA A 88 24.52 -14.56 -6.43
N ASN A 89 25.02 -13.42 -5.94
CA ASN A 89 25.70 -12.37 -6.72
C ASN A 89 24.85 -11.88 -7.92
N GLN A 90 23.55 -11.68 -7.67
CA GLN A 90 22.64 -11.20 -8.70
C GLN A 90 22.88 -9.73 -9.01
N SER A 91 23.32 -8.95 -8.01
CA SER A 91 23.68 -7.52 -8.11
C SER A 91 22.60 -6.64 -8.78
N ASP A 92 21.34 -6.99 -8.61
CA ASP A 92 20.20 -6.29 -9.24
C ASP A 92 19.52 -5.28 -8.31
N ASN A 93 19.87 -5.28 -7.02
CA ASN A 93 19.38 -4.35 -6.00
C ASN A 93 20.55 -3.75 -5.19
N HIS A 94 21.22 -2.77 -5.78
CA HIS A 94 22.36 -2.11 -5.13
C HIS A 94 21.92 -1.30 -3.91
N GLU A 95 22.79 -1.29 -2.89
CA GLU A 95 22.60 -0.45 -1.71
C GLU A 95 22.56 1.03 -2.11
N ARG A 96 21.52 1.72 -1.61
CA ARG A 96 21.36 3.16 -1.79
C ARG A 96 20.59 3.76 -0.64
N THR A 97 21.00 4.94 -0.21
CA THR A 97 20.29 5.70 0.83
C THR A 97 19.10 6.41 0.20
N VAL A 98 17.92 6.21 0.79
CA VAL A 98 16.68 6.84 0.34
C VAL A 98 15.88 7.36 1.53
N THR A 99 14.93 8.25 1.28
CA THR A 99 13.93 8.69 2.24
C THR A 99 12.57 8.19 1.77
N VAL A 100 11.85 7.51 2.65
CA VAL A 100 10.48 7.06 2.45
C VAL A 100 9.56 7.96 3.27
N ALA A 101 8.54 8.55 2.67
CA ALA A 101 7.53 9.33 3.38
C ALA A 101 6.68 8.44 4.27
N SER A 102 6.04 9.00 5.29
CA SER A 102 5.09 8.26 6.13
C SER A 102 3.92 7.72 5.30
N PHE A 103 3.51 6.51 5.59
CA PHE A 103 2.45 5.82 4.87
C PHE A 103 1.72 4.82 5.79
N TYR A 104 0.71 4.18 5.27
CA TYR A 104 0.02 3.07 5.93
C TYR A 104 0.24 1.79 5.13
N MET A 105 0.34 0.67 5.82
CA MET A 105 0.44 -0.66 5.22
C MET A 105 -0.46 -1.65 5.96
N ASP A 106 -1.01 -2.62 5.23
CA ASP A 106 -1.78 -3.70 5.84
C ASP A 106 -0.94 -4.45 6.88
N GLU A 107 -1.55 -4.70 8.04
CA GLU A 107 -0.94 -5.47 9.13
C GLU A 107 -0.56 -6.88 8.69
N THR A 108 -1.37 -7.48 7.81
CA THR A 108 -1.19 -8.84 7.29
C THR A 108 -1.28 -8.88 5.78
N GLU A 109 -0.95 -10.02 5.19
CA GLU A 109 -1.29 -10.33 3.80
C GLU A 109 -2.83 -10.33 3.64
N VAL A 110 -3.31 -10.09 2.41
CA VAL A 110 -4.73 -10.25 2.07
C VAL A 110 -5.09 -11.74 2.15
N ALA A 111 -6.08 -12.09 2.99
CA ALA A 111 -6.50 -13.45 3.21
C ALA A 111 -7.58 -13.90 2.21
N ASN A 112 -7.78 -15.23 2.10
CA ASN A 112 -8.83 -15.83 1.26
C ASN A 112 -10.22 -15.26 1.55
N ILE A 113 -10.55 -14.96 2.83
CA ILE A 113 -11.83 -14.38 3.20
C ILE A 113 -12.04 -13.00 2.59
N HIS A 114 -10.99 -12.16 2.58
CA HIS A 114 -11.04 -10.82 2.01
C HIS A 114 -11.20 -10.88 0.48
N TRP A 115 -10.54 -11.84 -0.16
CA TRP A 115 -10.72 -12.06 -1.59
C TRP A 115 -12.11 -12.58 -1.94
N LEU A 116 -12.67 -13.48 -1.13
CA LEU A 116 -14.05 -13.96 -1.32
C LEU A 116 -15.08 -12.86 -1.13
N GLU A 117 -14.84 -11.91 -0.22
CA GLU A 117 -15.65 -10.69 -0.07
C GLU A 117 -15.60 -9.85 -1.35
N TYR A 118 -14.40 -9.59 -1.88
CA TYR A 118 -14.22 -8.91 -3.17
C TYR A 118 -14.99 -9.60 -4.29
N LEU A 119 -14.85 -10.91 -4.45
CA LEU A 119 -15.57 -11.69 -5.46
C LEU A 119 -17.09 -11.62 -5.28
N HIS A 120 -17.57 -11.52 -4.04
CA HIS A 120 -19.01 -11.38 -3.77
C HIS A 120 -19.54 -10.07 -4.37
N TYR A 121 -18.89 -8.94 -4.10
CA TYR A 121 -19.30 -7.64 -4.62
C TYR A 121 -19.12 -7.53 -6.13
N VAL A 122 -17.99 -7.99 -6.66
CA VAL A 122 -17.76 -8.01 -8.11
C VAL A 122 -18.85 -8.78 -8.84
N ARG A 123 -19.32 -9.90 -8.28
CA ARG A 123 -20.39 -10.69 -8.87
C ARG A 123 -21.75 -9.95 -8.90
N LEU A 124 -21.99 -9.05 -7.95
CA LEU A 124 -23.24 -8.28 -7.87
C LEU A 124 -23.22 -7.03 -8.76
N ASP A 125 -22.08 -6.35 -8.82
CA ASP A 125 -21.98 -4.99 -9.32
C ASP A 125 -21.24 -4.89 -10.67
N SER A 126 -20.65 -6.01 -11.15
CA SER A 126 -19.82 -6.02 -12.35
C SER A 126 -20.29 -7.03 -13.41
N SER A 127 -19.67 -6.97 -14.59
CA SER A 127 -19.96 -7.93 -15.66
C SER A 127 -19.46 -9.33 -15.29
N ARG A 128 -20.07 -10.35 -15.95
CA ARG A 128 -19.65 -11.74 -15.79
C ARG A 128 -18.18 -11.94 -16.21
N GLU A 129 -17.76 -11.27 -17.28
CA GLU A 129 -16.40 -11.36 -17.78
C GLU A 129 -15.39 -10.82 -16.76
N PHE A 130 -15.72 -9.69 -16.11
CA PHE A 130 -14.88 -9.14 -15.05
C PHE A 130 -14.83 -10.06 -13.83
N TYR A 131 -15.96 -10.65 -13.43
CA TYR A 131 -15.95 -11.65 -12.36
C TYR A 131 -15.08 -12.87 -12.69
N GLU A 132 -15.15 -13.38 -13.91
CA GLU A 132 -14.33 -14.50 -14.35
C GLU A 132 -12.83 -14.12 -14.36
N SER A 133 -12.49 -12.89 -14.76
CA SER A 133 -11.12 -12.38 -14.72
C SER A 133 -10.60 -12.13 -13.30
N ALA A 134 -11.47 -11.90 -12.31
CA ALA A 134 -11.13 -11.70 -10.91
C ALA A 134 -10.92 -13.03 -10.14
N LEU A 135 -11.25 -14.18 -10.72
CA LEU A 135 -11.04 -15.48 -10.08
C LEU A 135 -9.53 -15.80 -9.99
N PRO A 136 -9.01 -16.19 -8.82
CA PRO A 136 -7.64 -16.66 -8.70
C PRO A 136 -7.41 -17.95 -9.51
N ASP A 137 -6.23 -18.10 -10.07
CA ASP A 137 -5.83 -19.36 -10.70
C ASP A 137 -5.54 -20.44 -9.65
N THR A 138 -6.54 -21.22 -9.31
CA THR A 138 -6.37 -22.32 -8.32
C THR A 138 -5.55 -23.49 -8.88
N THR A 139 -5.38 -23.58 -10.22
CA THR A 139 -4.59 -24.65 -10.85
C THR A 139 -3.09 -24.55 -10.52
N VAL A 140 -2.64 -23.42 -9.96
CA VAL A 140 -1.27 -23.25 -9.47
C VAL A 140 -0.82 -24.33 -8.49
N TRP A 141 -1.75 -24.98 -7.80
CA TRP A 141 -1.48 -26.06 -6.87
C TRP A 141 -1.15 -27.39 -7.58
N ALA A 142 -1.68 -27.61 -8.78
CA ALA A 142 -1.48 -28.83 -9.56
C ALA A 142 -0.26 -28.80 -10.50
N LYS A 143 0.44 -27.64 -10.59
CA LYS A 143 1.56 -27.45 -11.55
C LYS A 143 2.82 -28.25 -11.22
N ASN A 144 2.99 -28.70 -10.00
CA ASN A 144 4.17 -29.45 -9.56
C ASN A 144 3.91 -30.97 -9.56
N LEU A 145 4.99 -31.77 -9.67
CA LEU A 145 4.92 -33.25 -9.52
C LEU A 145 4.72 -33.64 -8.05
N ALA A 146 3.71 -33.06 -7.41
CA ALA A 146 3.34 -33.27 -6.03
C ALA A 146 1.81 -33.42 -5.94
N TYR A 147 1.33 -34.23 -5.02
CA TYR A 147 -0.11 -34.42 -4.80
C TYR A 147 -0.70 -33.25 -4.02
N ASN A 148 -0.77 -32.10 -4.65
CA ASN A 148 -1.40 -30.89 -4.12
C ASN A 148 -2.77 -30.60 -4.78
N ASP A 149 -3.24 -31.48 -5.64
CA ASP A 149 -4.52 -31.37 -6.36
C ASP A 149 -5.72 -31.05 -5.43
N PRO A 150 -5.82 -31.58 -4.20
CA PRO A 150 -6.91 -31.23 -3.30
C PRO A 150 -7.00 -29.75 -2.96
N TYR A 151 -5.89 -28.99 -3.05
CA TYR A 151 -5.89 -27.55 -2.78
C TYR A 151 -6.49 -26.76 -3.95
N VAL A 152 -6.54 -27.31 -5.17
CA VAL A 152 -7.21 -26.68 -6.32
C VAL A 152 -8.67 -26.35 -5.98
N ASP A 153 -9.37 -27.30 -5.37
CA ASP A 153 -10.80 -27.15 -5.03
C ASP A 153 -11.03 -26.48 -3.65
N HIS A 154 -10.09 -26.68 -2.71
CA HIS A 154 -10.35 -26.39 -1.31
C HIS A 154 -9.68 -25.12 -0.79
N TYR A 155 -8.49 -24.77 -1.30
CA TYR A 155 -7.68 -23.73 -0.68
C TYR A 155 -8.41 -22.38 -0.57
N LEU A 156 -9.06 -21.91 -1.63
CA LEU A 156 -9.74 -20.62 -1.64
C LEU A 156 -11.03 -20.63 -0.79
N ARG A 157 -11.81 -21.73 -0.84
CA ARG A 157 -13.20 -21.71 -0.38
C ARG A 157 -13.46 -22.51 0.89
N TYR A 158 -12.60 -23.46 1.23
CA TYR A 158 -12.82 -24.27 2.42
C TYR A 158 -12.58 -23.44 3.70
N PRO A 159 -13.50 -23.45 4.68
CA PRO A 159 -13.42 -22.56 5.85
C PRO A 159 -12.13 -22.68 6.68
N GLY A 160 -11.44 -23.82 6.62
CA GLY A 160 -10.16 -24.03 7.29
C GLY A 160 -9.04 -23.14 6.77
N PHE A 161 -9.12 -22.69 5.51
CA PHE A 161 -8.14 -21.80 4.88
C PHE A 161 -8.59 -20.34 4.83
N ARG A 162 -9.66 -19.99 5.55
CA ARG A 162 -10.29 -18.66 5.50
C ARG A 162 -9.30 -17.50 5.73
N PHE A 163 -8.43 -17.65 6.72
CA PHE A 163 -7.43 -16.64 7.10
C PHE A 163 -6.00 -17.02 6.68
N PHE A 164 -5.87 -17.85 5.66
CA PHE A 164 -4.62 -18.06 4.95
C PHE A 164 -4.49 -17.03 3.82
N PRO A 165 -3.27 -16.62 3.44
CA PRO A 165 -3.10 -15.61 2.40
C PRO A 165 -3.67 -16.08 1.07
N VAL A 166 -4.28 -15.18 0.31
CA VAL A 166 -4.72 -15.47 -1.04
C VAL A 166 -3.49 -15.69 -1.94
N VAL A 167 -3.54 -16.71 -2.78
CA VAL A 167 -2.51 -17.04 -3.78
C VAL A 167 -3.16 -17.39 -5.11
N GLY A 168 -2.35 -17.49 -6.17
CA GLY A 168 -2.88 -17.68 -7.52
C GLY A 168 -3.47 -16.39 -8.09
N VAL A 169 -3.06 -15.24 -7.57
CA VAL A 169 -3.48 -13.91 -8.02
C VAL A 169 -2.38 -13.24 -8.81
N THR A 170 -2.76 -12.61 -9.91
CA THR A 170 -1.87 -11.81 -10.74
C THR A 170 -1.66 -10.42 -10.13
N TRP A 171 -0.63 -9.71 -10.58
CA TRP A 171 -0.39 -8.33 -10.17
C TRP A 171 -1.57 -7.40 -10.53
N LYS A 172 -2.16 -7.58 -11.73
CA LYS A 172 -3.33 -6.81 -12.16
C LYS A 172 -4.54 -7.05 -11.26
N GLN A 173 -4.83 -8.31 -10.94
CA GLN A 173 -5.90 -8.65 -10.01
C GLN A 173 -5.69 -8.03 -8.63
N ALA A 174 -4.44 -7.98 -8.14
CA ALA A 174 -4.11 -7.33 -6.87
C ALA A 174 -4.35 -5.80 -6.92
N GLN A 175 -4.07 -5.14 -8.05
CA GLN A 175 -4.39 -3.73 -8.27
C GLN A 175 -5.91 -3.49 -8.29
N ASP A 176 -6.66 -4.33 -9.01
CA ASP A 176 -8.13 -4.23 -9.07
C ASP A 176 -8.76 -4.39 -7.68
N TYR A 177 -8.24 -5.32 -6.87
CA TYR A 177 -8.64 -5.46 -5.47
C TYR A 177 -8.40 -4.18 -4.65
N CYS A 178 -7.22 -3.56 -4.79
CA CYS A 178 -6.90 -2.32 -4.08
C CYS A 178 -7.87 -1.19 -4.47
N LEU A 179 -8.21 -1.07 -5.76
CA LEU A 179 -9.16 -0.08 -6.25
C LEU A 179 -10.57 -0.34 -5.70
N TRP A 180 -11.05 -1.57 -5.77
CA TRP A 180 -12.34 -1.97 -5.21
C TRP A 180 -12.41 -1.65 -3.71
N ARG A 181 -11.38 -2.01 -2.95
CA ARG A 181 -11.31 -1.74 -1.51
C ARG A 181 -11.37 -0.24 -1.21
N SER A 182 -10.72 0.59 -2.04
CA SER A 182 -10.76 2.06 -1.92
C SER A 182 -12.20 2.58 -2.07
N LEU A 183 -12.93 2.09 -3.06
CA LEU A 183 -14.31 2.49 -3.31
C LEU A 183 -15.23 2.10 -2.15
N VAL A 184 -15.20 0.85 -1.73
CA VAL A 184 -16.08 0.32 -0.68
C VAL A 184 -15.80 0.97 0.68
N VAL A 185 -14.53 1.18 1.04
CA VAL A 185 -14.17 1.83 2.30
C VAL A 185 -14.60 3.29 2.30
N ASN A 186 -14.39 4.02 1.20
CA ASN A 186 -14.79 5.42 1.11
C ASN A 186 -16.31 5.60 1.07
N GLU A 187 -17.05 4.71 0.41
CA GLU A 187 -18.51 4.70 0.44
C GLU A 187 -19.06 4.47 1.86
N ARG A 188 -18.46 3.53 2.60
CA ARG A 188 -18.82 3.32 4.00
C ARG A 188 -18.55 4.56 4.85
N LEU A 189 -17.37 5.18 4.71
CA LEU A 189 -17.02 6.39 5.46
C LEU A 189 -17.96 7.56 5.13
N ALA A 190 -18.34 7.71 3.87
CA ALA A 190 -19.30 8.72 3.44
C ALA A 190 -20.70 8.48 4.04
N THR A 191 -21.12 7.21 4.09
CA THR A 191 -22.39 6.85 4.71
C THR A 191 -22.36 7.11 6.22
N GLU A 192 -21.27 6.72 6.91
CA GLU A 192 -21.09 6.97 8.34
C GLU A 192 -21.03 8.50 8.67
N ALA A 193 -20.50 9.30 7.74
CA ALA A 193 -20.47 10.77 7.86
C ALA A 193 -21.80 11.45 7.53
N GLY A 194 -22.82 10.73 7.03
CA GLY A 194 -24.11 11.29 6.62
C GLY A 194 -24.09 12.04 5.29
N TYR A 195 -23.02 11.94 4.52
CA TYR A 195 -22.83 12.68 3.26
C TYR A 195 -23.99 12.52 2.27
N TYR A 196 -24.55 11.34 2.18
CA TYR A 196 -25.67 11.08 1.26
C TYR A 196 -26.99 11.64 1.77
N ASP A 197 -27.19 11.75 3.08
CA ASP A 197 -28.39 12.33 3.67
C ASP A 197 -28.40 13.84 3.45
N GLU A 198 -27.27 14.53 3.65
CA GLU A 198 -27.09 15.94 3.39
C GLU A 198 -27.22 16.28 1.89
N ALA A 199 -26.71 15.44 1.00
CA ALA A 199 -26.82 15.63 -0.44
C ALA A 199 -28.27 15.50 -0.94
N ILE A 200 -29.07 14.63 -0.34
CA ILE A 200 -30.49 14.48 -0.65
C ILE A 200 -31.28 15.68 -0.16
N GLU A 201 -31.01 16.19 1.05
CA GLU A 201 -31.67 17.36 1.61
C GLU A 201 -31.33 18.66 0.84
N ALA A 202 -30.12 18.78 0.34
CA ALA A 202 -29.67 19.96 -0.42
C ALA A 202 -30.14 19.99 -1.88
N GLU A 203 -30.89 18.98 -2.38
CA GLU A 203 -31.17 18.78 -3.81
C GLU A 203 -29.89 18.89 -4.69
N ALA A 204 -28.72 18.67 -4.07
CA ALA A 204 -27.45 18.79 -4.76
C ALA A 204 -27.39 17.74 -5.86
N GLU A 205 -27.08 18.17 -7.09
CA GLU A 205 -26.72 17.26 -8.16
C GLU A 205 -25.53 16.43 -7.64
N VAL A 206 -25.80 15.20 -7.21
CA VAL A 206 -24.76 14.22 -6.92
C VAL A 206 -23.88 14.19 -8.15
N SER A 207 -22.64 14.62 -8.00
CA SER A 207 -21.68 14.70 -9.10
C SER A 207 -21.88 13.49 -10.00
N SER A 208 -22.10 13.70 -11.28
CA SER A 208 -22.43 12.67 -12.28
C SER A 208 -21.38 11.54 -12.40
N ALA A 209 -20.33 11.60 -11.62
CA ALA A 209 -19.24 10.62 -11.53
C ALA A 209 -19.29 9.74 -10.25
N GLY A 210 -20.24 9.94 -9.34
CA GLY A 210 -20.34 9.17 -8.09
C GLY A 210 -19.11 9.24 -7.17
N ARG A 211 -18.17 10.16 -7.45
CA ARG A 211 -16.94 10.30 -6.68
C ARG A 211 -17.10 11.32 -5.57
N ILE A 212 -16.87 10.88 -4.33
CA ILE A 212 -16.92 11.76 -3.16
C ILE A 212 -15.77 12.78 -3.24
N PRO A 213 -16.02 14.09 -3.03
CA PRO A 213 -14.97 15.10 -3.07
C PRO A 213 -13.91 14.87 -1.98
N LEU A 214 -12.64 15.03 -2.34
CA LEU A 214 -11.53 14.91 -1.37
C LEU A 214 -11.59 16.00 -0.30
N GLU A 215 -12.15 17.14 -0.64
CA GLU A 215 -12.33 18.30 0.24
C GLU A 215 -13.32 18.03 1.39
N SER A 216 -14.10 16.95 1.30
CA SER A 216 -14.99 16.52 2.38
C SER A 216 -14.25 16.17 3.68
N GLY A 217 -12.97 15.78 3.58
CA GLY A 217 -12.10 15.48 4.71
C GLY A 217 -12.30 14.11 5.37
N PHE A 218 -13.32 13.34 4.98
CA PHE A 218 -13.57 11.99 5.54
C PHE A 218 -13.18 10.85 4.60
N VAL A 219 -12.85 11.13 3.33
CA VAL A 219 -12.39 10.12 2.39
C VAL A 219 -10.91 9.81 2.57
N LEU A 220 -10.57 8.55 2.39
CA LEU A 220 -9.19 8.08 2.41
C LEU A 220 -8.56 8.18 1.02
N PRO A 221 -7.23 8.40 0.93
CA PRO A 221 -6.47 8.10 -0.28
C PRO A 221 -6.68 6.65 -0.72
N ASN A 222 -6.42 6.37 -2.00
CA ASN A 222 -6.63 5.05 -2.53
C ASN A 222 -5.67 4.01 -1.90
N TYR A 223 -6.20 2.84 -1.59
CA TYR A 223 -5.38 1.65 -1.39
C TYR A 223 -4.66 1.31 -2.69
N ARG A 224 -3.44 0.85 -2.57
CA ARG A 224 -2.58 0.42 -3.68
C ARG A 224 -1.60 -0.65 -3.21
N LEU A 225 -0.89 -1.26 -4.10
CA LEU A 225 0.28 -2.05 -3.72
C LEU A 225 1.36 -1.12 -3.14
N PRO A 226 2.17 -1.57 -2.16
CA PRO A 226 3.32 -0.82 -1.69
C PRO A 226 4.35 -0.67 -2.81
N THR A 227 5.12 0.41 -2.81
CA THR A 227 6.33 0.47 -3.62
C THR A 227 7.37 -0.50 -3.06
N GLU A 228 8.35 -0.90 -3.85
CA GLU A 228 9.44 -1.74 -3.38
C GLU A 228 10.17 -1.10 -2.19
N ALA A 229 10.40 0.21 -2.27
CA ALA A 229 11.04 0.98 -1.20
C ALA A 229 10.20 1.01 0.09
N GLU A 230 8.90 1.22 -0.01
CA GLU A 230 7.98 1.16 1.14
C GLU A 230 7.96 -0.23 1.76
N TRP A 231 7.90 -1.26 0.93
CA TRP A 231 7.88 -2.65 1.39
C TRP A 231 9.16 -3.02 2.14
N GLU A 232 10.32 -2.68 1.56
CA GLU A 232 11.63 -2.98 2.14
C GLU A 232 11.85 -2.19 3.44
N TYR A 233 11.50 -0.89 3.45
CA TYR A 233 11.53 -0.04 4.65
C TYR A 233 10.66 -0.62 5.77
N ALA A 234 9.42 -1.02 5.43
CA ALA A 234 8.48 -1.61 6.37
C ALA A 234 8.96 -2.97 6.90
N ALA A 235 9.60 -3.78 6.07
CA ALA A 235 10.17 -5.07 6.46
C ALA A 235 11.37 -4.91 7.42
N LEU A 236 12.27 -3.98 7.11
CA LEU A 236 13.43 -3.69 7.96
C LEU A 236 13.02 -3.20 9.35
N ALA A 237 11.98 -2.38 9.45
CA ALA A 237 11.37 -1.92 10.70
C ALA A 237 12.38 -1.42 11.76
N LEU A 238 13.32 -0.57 11.37
CA LEU A 238 14.42 -0.10 12.23
C LEU A 238 13.97 0.99 13.21
N ILE A 239 12.91 0.75 13.97
CA ILE A 239 12.36 1.72 14.93
C ILE A 239 13.34 1.97 16.08
N GLY A 240 13.65 3.26 16.33
CA GLY A 240 14.53 3.69 17.42
C GLY A 240 16.01 3.32 17.24
N THR A 241 16.35 2.67 16.14
CA THR A 241 17.72 2.22 15.83
C THR A 241 18.29 2.85 14.56
N GLN A 242 17.50 3.64 13.84
CA GLN A 242 17.89 4.30 12.59
C GLN A 242 19.08 5.25 12.72
N TRP A 243 19.33 5.75 13.92
CA TRP A 243 20.44 6.65 14.23
C TRP A 243 21.76 5.92 14.56
N LEU A 244 21.73 4.59 14.72
CA LEU A 244 22.93 3.80 14.93
C LEU A 244 23.59 3.52 13.57
N ASP A 245 24.84 3.93 13.43
CA ASP A 245 25.61 3.72 12.18
C ASP A 245 25.65 2.24 11.77
N GLU A 246 25.74 1.34 12.73
CA GLU A 246 25.74 -0.11 12.50
C GLU A 246 24.46 -0.58 11.79
N ASN A 247 23.28 -0.05 12.18
CA ASN A 247 22.02 -0.43 11.54
C ASN A 247 21.85 0.18 10.14
N GLN A 248 22.59 1.24 9.83
CA GLN A 248 22.58 1.84 8.50
C GLN A 248 23.60 1.22 7.56
N THR A 249 24.66 0.66 8.10
CA THR A 249 25.73 0.03 7.32
C THR A 249 25.50 -1.46 7.15
N HIS A 250 24.89 -2.11 8.14
CA HIS A 250 24.70 -3.55 8.23
C HIS A 250 23.23 -3.91 8.40
N SER A 251 22.31 -3.35 7.66
CA SER A 251 20.85 -3.54 7.81
C SER A 251 20.43 -4.93 8.32
N ARG A 252 19.23 -5.07 8.86
CA ARG A 252 18.74 -6.38 9.32
C ARG A 252 18.67 -7.37 8.17
N LEU A 253 19.20 -8.57 8.38
CA LEU A 253 19.09 -9.66 7.42
C LEU A 253 17.65 -10.15 7.25
N TYR A 254 16.85 -10.08 8.33
CA TYR A 254 15.45 -10.48 8.37
C TYR A 254 14.62 -9.40 9.07
N PRO A 255 13.27 -9.44 8.96
CA PRO A 255 12.36 -8.50 9.64
C PRO A 255 12.36 -8.58 11.18
N TRP A 256 13.38 -9.15 11.80
CA TRP A 256 13.57 -9.27 13.26
C TRP A 256 15.03 -9.11 13.64
N ASP A 257 15.29 -8.95 14.93
CA ASP A 257 16.64 -8.78 15.44
C ASP A 257 17.48 -10.08 15.32
N GLY A 258 18.72 -9.90 14.89
CA GLY A 258 19.68 -10.98 14.75
C GLY A 258 19.50 -11.79 13.46
N HIS A 259 20.40 -12.76 13.27
CA HIS A 259 20.46 -13.61 12.07
C HIS A 259 19.82 -14.99 12.27
N ALA A 260 19.21 -15.23 13.43
CA ALA A 260 18.62 -16.52 13.77
C ALA A 260 17.24 -16.69 13.10
N LEU A 261 17.01 -17.84 12.49
CA LEU A 261 15.72 -18.24 11.94
C LEU A 261 14.78 -18.83 13.00
N ARG A 262 15.30 -19.01 14.22
CA ARG A 262 14.57 -19.52 15.37
C ARG A 262 14.59 -18.53 16.49
N ASN A 263 13.49 -18.46 17.23
CA ASN A 263 13.37 -17.59 18.39
C ASN A 263 14.44 -17.97 19.44
N PRO A 264 15.37 -17.06 19.79
CA PRO A 264 16.42 -17.33 20.74
C PRO A 264 16.00 -17.15 22.20
N TYR A 265 14.79 -16.67 22.47
CA TYR A 265 14.38 -16.22 23.82
C TYR A 265 13.06 -16.79 24.31
N GLY A 266 12.92 -16.84 25.63
CA GLY A 266 11.68 -17.02 26.35
C GLY A 266 11.01 -18.38 26.17
N LYS A 267 9.67 -18.40 26.29
CA LYS A 267 8.87 -19.62 26.23
C LYS A 267 8.82 -20.25 24.83
N GLN A 268 9.09 -19.45 23.81
CA GLN A 268 9.09 -19.87 22.41
C GLN A 268 10.51 -20.18 21.88
N LEU A 269 11.47 -20.37 22.77
CA LEU A 269 12.84 -20.72 22.40
C LEU A 269 12.87 -21.92 21.43
N GLY A 270 13.50 -21.72 20.27
CA GLY A 270 13.68 -22.72 19.23
C GLY A 270 12.53 -22.86 18.23
N THR A 271 11.40 -22.14 18.41
CA THR A 271 10.36 -22.07 17.38
C THR A 271 10.82 -21.23 16.19
N PHE A 272 10.34 -21.54 15.01
CA PHE A 272 10.67 -20.73 13.82
C PHE A 272 9.98 -19.35 13.87
N LEU A 273 10.63 -18.38 13.25
CA LEU A 273 10.15 -16.98 13.18
C LEU A 273 9.42 -16.68 11.88
N ALA A 274 9.43 -17.59 10.92
CA ALA A 274 8.75 -17.46 9.64
C ALA A 274 8.42 -18.84 9.05
N ASN A 275 7.49 -18.86 8.10
CA ASN A 275 7.15 -20.03 7.30
C ASN A 275 8.00 -20.06 6.02
N PHE A 276 8.94 -20.98 5.93
CA PHE A 276 9.84 -21.12 4.78
C PHE A 276 10.36 -22.56 4.66
N LYS A 277 10.87 -22.91 3.50
CA LYS A 277 11.52 -24.18 3.24
C LYS A 277 12.93 -24.20 3.80
N ARG A 278 13.21 -25.07 4.76
CA ARG A 278 14.52 -25.16 5.43
C ARG A 278 15.59 -25.85 4.61
N GLY A 279 15.17 -26.70 3.68
CA GLY A 279 16.07 -27.42 2.80
C GLY A 279 15.32 -28.38 1.89
N ARG A 280 16.03 -29.17 1.12
CA ARG A 280 15.40 -30.13 0.21
C ARG A 280 14.56 -31.16 0.99
N GLY A 281 13.24 -31.16 0.72
CA GLY A 281 12.28 -32.04 1.36
C GLY A 281 11.85 -31.63 2.77
N ASP A 282 12.30 -30.49 3.29
CA ASP A 282 11.94 -29.99 4.62
C ASP A 282 11.15 -28.68 4.53
N TYR A 283 9.83 -28.79 4.51
CA TYR A 283 8.88 -27.67 4.55
C TYR A 283 8.36 -27.38 5.95
N ALA A 284 8.20 -28.40 6.80
CA ALA A 284 7.51 -28.26 8.08
C ALA A 284 8.33 -28.79 9.27
N GLY A 285 9.44 -29.46 9.06
CA GLY A 285 10.19 -30.15 10.08
C GLY A 285 9.65 -31.54 10.40
N ILE A 286 10.19 -32.13 11.49
CA ILE A 286 9.82 -33.46 11.95
C ILE A 286 8.59 -33.37 12.85
N ALA A 287 7.70 -34.35 12.74
CA ALA A 287 6.50 -34.40 13.57
C ALA A 287 6.81 -34.27 15.07
N GLY A 288 5.96 -33.57 15.79
CA GLY A 288 6.13 -33.25 17.22
C GLY A 288 6.68 -31.83 17.43
N LYS A 289 7.50 -31.62 18.44
CA LYS A 289 8.01 -30.29 18.83
C LYS A 289 8.93 -29.60 17.80
N LEU A 290 9.41 -30.34 16.83
CA LEU A 290 10.25 -29.82 15.75
C LEU A 290 9.45 -29.50 14.47
N ASN A 291 8.13 -29.65 14.51
CA ASN A 291 7.23 -29.29 13.43
C ASN A 291 6.66 -27.89 13.71
N ASP A 292 6.67 -27.02 12.72
CA ASP A 292 6.07 -25.69 12.82
C ASP A 292 4.59 -25.66 12.41
N GLY A 293 4.07 -26.77 11.86
CA GLY A 293 2.67 -26.88 11.42
C GLY A 293 2.39 -26.30 10.03
N ALA A 294 3.37 -25.66 9.41
CA ALA A 294 3.21 -24.93 8.13
C ALA A 294 3.78 -25.76 6.97
N MET A 295 2.99 -26.65 6.37
CA MET A 295 3.42 -27.45 5.21
C MET A 295 3.32 -26.70 3.88
N ILE A 296 2.37 -25.79 3.80
CA ILE A 296 2.14 -24.82 2.72
C ILE A 296 2.07 -23.43 3.35
N THR A 297 1.26 -22.52 2.83
CA THR A 297 0.91 -21.29 3.52
C THR A 297 0.31 -21.57 4.90
N THR A 298 0.32 -20.57 5.79
CA THR A 298 -0.25 -20.67 7.12
C THR A 298 -1.13 -19.46 7.46
N TYR A 299 -1.73 -19.47 8.62
CA TYR A 299 -2.57 -18.40 9.14
C TYR A 299 -1.80 -17.07 9.18
N ILE A 300 -2.44 -15.99 8.72
CA ILE A 300 -1.81 -14.67 8.56
C ILE A 300 -1.25 -14.04 9.85
N TYR A 301 -1.55 -14.60 11.03
CA TYR A 301 -1.05 -14.16 12.34
C TYR A 301 -0.20 -15.21 13.07
N ASP A 302 0.26 -16.26 12.39
CA ASP A 302 0.94 -17.38 13.07
C ASP A 302 2.32 -17.02 13.61
N TYR A 303 3.04 -16.12 12.97
CA TYR A 303 4.39 -15.72 13.36
C TYR A 303 4.40 -14.35 14.02
N PRO A 304 5.45 -14.03 14.82
CA PRO A 304 5.54 -12.73 15.47
C PRO A 304 5.62 -11.59 14.45
N PRO A 305 4.95 -10.45 14.72
CA PRO A 305 5.09 -9.26 13.89
C PRO A 305 6.47 -8.62 14.07
N ASN A 306 6.88 -7.80 13.10
CA ASN A 306 8.05 -6.94 13.22
C ASN A 306 7.76 -5.71 14.12
N ASP A 307 8.74 -4.81 14.26
CA ASP A 307 8.62 -3.66 15.17
C ASP A 307 7.56 -2.62 14.74
N PHE A 308 7.13 -2.61 13.48
CA PHE A 308 5.95 -1.84 13.02
C PHE A 308 4.61 -2.56 13.29
N GLY A 309 4.65 -3.79 13.79
CA GLY A 309 3.45 -4.60 14.01
C GLY A 309 2.95 -5.30 12.75
N LEU A 310 3.79 -5.45 11.72
CA LEU A 310 3.46 -6.13 10.48
C LEU A 310 3.81 -7.60 10.55
N TYR A 311 2.86 -8.46 10.21
CA TYR A 311 3.03 -9.92 10.18
C TYR A 311 3.56 -10.40 8.84
N ASN A 312 4.32 -11.49 8.86
CA ASN A 312 4.79 -12.24 7.69
C ASN A 312 5.54 -11.41 6.64
N MET A 313 6.27 -10.37 7.05
CA MET A 313 7.17 -9.64 6.14
C MET A 313 8.35 -10.51 5.65
N ALA A 314 8.44 -11.74 6.12
CA ALA A 314 9.35 -12.78 5.65
C ALA A 314 8.68 -14.14 5.70
N GLY A 315 8.74 -14.88 4.60
CA GLY A 315 8.13 -16.21 4.48
C GLY A 315 6.62 -16.14 4.25
N ASN A 316 5.93 -17.26 4.40
CA ASN A 316 4.53 -17.50 4.11
C ASN A 316 4.21 -17.34 2.61
N VAL A 317 3.99 -16.13 2.11
CA VAL A 317 3.91 -15.85 0.66
C VAL A 317 4.81 -14.68 0.28
N ASN A 318 5.33 -14.72 -0.94
CA ASN A 318 5.90 -13.53 -1.55
C ASN A 318 4.80 -12.51 -1.78
N GLU A 319 5.15 -11.24 -1.84
CA GLU A 319 4.20 -10.16 -1.98
C GLU A 319 4.49 -9.31 -3.21
N TRP A 320 3.47 -9.10 -4.04
CA TRP A 320 3.54 -8.16 -5.15
C TRP A 320 3.79 -6.74 -4.65
N VAL A 321 4.68 -6.02 -5.34
CA VAL A 321 4.88 -4.58 -5.15
C VAL A 321 4.55 -3.81 -6.42
N GLN A 322 4.48 -2.49 -6.32
CA GLN A 322 4.10 -1.60 -7.42
C GLN A 322 5.11 -1.60 -8.57
N ASP A 323 6.38 -1.80 -8.25
CA ASP A 323 7.52 -1.53 -9.11
C ASP A 323 7.64 -2.50 -10.28
N VAL A 324 8.07 -1.96 -11.41
CA VAL A 324 8.54 -2.74 -12.56
C VAL A 324 9.94 -3.26 -12.26
N TYR A 325 10.23 -4.49 -12.66
CA TYR A 325 11.58 -5.03 -12.55
C TYR A 325 12.50 -4.38 -13.57
N ARG A 326 13.51 -3.67 -13.09
CA ARG A 326 14.53 -3.01 -13.88
C ARG A 326 15.91 -3.30 -13.27
N PRO A 327 16.67 -4.26 -13.79
CA PRO A 327 18.04 -4.47 -13.35
C PRO A 327 18.90 -3.30 -13.85
N LEU A 328 19.79 -2.79 -12.99
CA LEU A 328 20.77 -1.74 -13.33
C LEU A 328 20.15 -0.49 -13.96
N SER A 329 19.00 -0.06 -13.47
CA SER A 329 18.28 1.08 -14.03
C SER A 329 18.90 2.42 -13.65
N PHE A 330 18.98 3.33 -14.60
CA PHE A 330 19.31 4.74 -14.36
C PHE A 330 18.23 5.47 -13.53
N GLN A 331 17.05 4.91 -13.38
CA GLN A 331 15.98 5.44 -12.51
C GLN A 331 16.31 5.33 -11.01
N ASP A 332 17.37 4.64 -10.65
CA ASP A 332 17.78 4.41 -9.26
C ASP A 332 18.51 5.61 -8.63
N PHE A 333 18.49 6.78 -9.24
CA PHE A 333 19.06 8.02 -8.68
C PHE A 333 18.09 8.81 -7.79
N ASP A 334 16.79 8.54 -7.88
CA ASP A 334 15.80 9.20 -7.01
C ASP A 334 15.94 8.70 -5.57
N ASP A 335 16.09 9.64 -4.65
CA ASP A 335 16.33 9.38 -3.22
C ASP A 335 15.10 9.66 -2.33
N LEU A 336 14.03 10.26 -2.89
CA LEU A 336 12.78 10.52 -2.20
C LEU A 336 11.64 9.67 -2.78
N ASN A 337 11.09 8.75 -1.97
CA ASN A 337 9.99 7.86 -2.35
C ASN A 337 10.24 7.16 -3.70
N PRO A 338 11.36 6.49 -3.89
CA PRO A 338 11.69 5.91 -5.18
C PRO A 338 10.68 4.84 -5.60
N VAL A 339 10.34 4.84 -6.88
CA VAL A 339 9.48 3.83 -7.51
C VAL A 339 9.89 3.67 -8.97
N ARG A 340 10.00 2.43 -9.43
CA ARG A 340 10.25 2.13 -10.84
C ARG A 340 8.94 2.00 -11.58
N ARG A 341 8.68 2.96 -12.47
CA ARG A 341 7.45 3.04 -13.27
C ARG A 341 7.65 2.41 -14.63
N ASP A 342 6.54 1.94 -15.21
CA ASP A 342 6.43 1.57 -16.61
C ASP A 342 6.41 2.82 -17.51
N GLY A 343 6.78 2.64 -18.79
CA GLY A 343 6.67 3.65 -19.83
C GLY A 343 7.72 4.78 -19.83
N PHE A 344 8.54 4.90 -18.77
CA PHE A 344 9.46 6.04 -18.64
C PHE A 344 10.59 6.06 -19.67
N LEU A 345 11.11 4.89 -20.09
CA LEU A 345 12.17 4.80 -21.08
C LEU A 345 11.65 4.58 -22.50
N ASP A 346 10.45 4.02 -22.63
CA ASP A 346 9.91 3.55 -23.91
C ASP A 346 9.33 4.69 -24.76
N GLU A 347 8.80 5.75 -24.12
CA GLU A 347 8.20 6.89 -24.81
C GLU A 347 9.24 7.94 -25.26
N GLU A 348 10.30 8.20 -24.49
CA GLU A 348 11.27 9.23 -24.79
C GLU A 348 12.43 8.74 -25.67
N ASP A 349 12.87 7.49 -25.51
CA ASP A 349 14.05 6.96 -26.21
C ASP A 349 13.73 6.16 -27.48
N GLY A 350 12.45 6.04 -27.85
CA GLY A 350 12.04 5.31 -29.05
C GLY A 350 12.38 3.82 -28.99
N TYR A 351 12.29 3.22 -27.81
CA TYR A 351 12.57 1.81 -27.60
C TYR A 351 11.59 0.95 -28.39
N ASP A 352 12.12 0.13 -29.30
CA ASP A 352 11.31 -0.72 -30.16
C ASP A 352 10.90 -2.00 -29.41
N PHE A 353 9.66 -2.04 -28.92
CA PHE A 353 9.04 -3.22 -28.31
C PHE A 353 9.01 -4.46 -29.21
N ALA A 354 9.15 -4.27 -30.53
CA ALA A 354 9.15 -5.36 -31.48
C ALA A 354 10.45 -6.19 -31.47
N ASN A 355 11.52 -5.66 -30.90
CA ASN A 355 12.79 -6.37 -30.78
C ASN A 355 12.88 -7.11 -29.43
N TYR A 356 12.53 -8.38 -29.42
CA TYR A 356 12.60 -9.30 -28.29
C TYR A 356 13.97 -9.43 -27.58
N ASN A 357 14.96 -8.68 -27.96
CA ASN A 357 16.30 -8.65 -27.38
C ASN A 357 16.49 -7.57 -26.30
N SER A 358 15.44 -6.79 -26.00
CA SER A 358 15.48 -5.82 -24.92
C SER A 358 15.34 -6.52 -23.57
N LEU A 359 16.26 -6.27 -22.65
CA LEU A 359 16.17 -6.68 -21.24
C LEU A 359 15.09 -5.88 -20.47
N ILE A 360 14.47 -4.90 -21.12
CA ILE A 360 13.47 -4.01 -20.54
C ILE A 360 12.08 -4.50 -20.98
N ASN A 361 11.30 -4.98 -20.01
CA ASN A 361 9.92 -5.40 -20.22
C ASN A 361 9.04 -4.79 -19.13
N ASP A 362 8.14 -3.87 -19.49
CA ASP A 362 7.22 -3.20 -18.57
C ASP A 362 6.18 -4.11 -17.96
N ARG A 363 6.03 -5.32 -18.47
CA ARG A 363 5.08 -6.32 -17.94
C ARG A 363 5.64 -7.14 -16.78
N VAL A 364 6.92 -6.98 -16.44
CA VAL A 364 7.56 -7.75 -15.37
C VAL A 364 7.55 -6.93 -14.10
N ARG A 365 6.92 -7.46 -13.07
CA ARG A 365 6.73 -6.84 -11.76
C ARG A 365 7.58 -7.50 -10.69
N VAL A 366 7.98 -6.70 -9.71
CA VAL A 366 8.76 -7.16 -8.57
C VAL A 366 7.85 -7.80 -7.52
N TYR A 367 8.36 -8.85 -6.86
CA TYR A 367 7.80 -9.38 -5.63
C TYR A 367 8.90 -9.69 -4.62
N LYS A 368 8.56 -9.67 -3.32
CA LYS A 368 9.51 -9.71 -2.21
C LYS A 368 9.04 -10.63 -1.07
N GLY A 369 9.92 -10.88 -0.10
CA GLY A 369 9.59 -11.48 1.19
C GLY A 369 9.87 -12.97 1.33
N GLY A 370 10.04 -13.71 0.24
CA GLY A 370 10.13 -15.17 0.29
C GLY A 370 8.78 -15.84 0.60
N SER A 371 8.71 -17.15 0.45
CA SER A 371 7.46 -17.92 0.64
C SER A 371 7.71 -19.24 1.37
N TRP A 372 6.62 -19.93 1.69
CA TRP A 372 6.63 -21.28 2.25
C TRP A 372 7.46 -22.31 1.46
N ALA A 373 7.64 -22.06 0.16
CA ALA A 373 8.41 -22.94 -0.75
C ALA A 373 9.84 -22.46 -1.00
N ASP A 374 10.22 -21.28 -0.48
CA ASP A 374 11.53 -20.66 -0.68
C ASP A 374 12.46 -20.91 0.51
N VAL A 375 13.77 -20.92 0.23
CA VAL A 375 14.80 -21.02 1.28
C VAL A 375 15.05 -19.64 1.92
N ALA A 376 15.65 -19.65 3.10
CA ALA A 376 15.87 -18.46 3.93
C ALA A 376 16.54 -17.27 3.21
N TYR A 377 17.37 -17.52 2.21
CA TYR A 377 17.99 -16.47 1.38
C TYR A 377 17.00 -15.48 0.83
N TRP A 378 15.83 -15.95 0.36
CA TRP A 378 14.80 -15.10 -0.25
C TRP A 378 13.95 -14.31 0.76
N MET A 379 14.12 -14.55 2.06
CA MET A 379 13.41 -13.83 3.12
C MET A 379 14.08 -12.51 3.51
N SER A 380 15.31 -12.25 3.04
CA SER A 380 15.98 -10.97 3.29
C SER A 380 15.25 -9.84 2.57
N PRO A 381 14.94 -8.72 3.25
CA PRO A 381 14.20 -7.61 2.67
C PRO A 381 14.83 -7.01 1.41
N GLY A 382 16.16 -7.01 1.31
CA GLY A 382 16.89 -6.51 0.15
C GLY A 382 16.79 -7.41 -1.10
N GLN A 383 16.42 -8.69 -0.93
CA GLN A 383 16.29 -9.59 -2.07
C GLN A 383 15.05 -9.28 -2.89
N ARG A 384 15.17 -9.36 -4.22
CA ARG A 384 14.04 -9.16 -5.13
C ARG A 384 13.95 -10.31 -6.12
N ARG A 385 12.73 -10.57 -6.53
CA ARG A 385 12.41 -11.47 -7.65
C ARG A 385 11.35 -10.83 -8.52
N TYR A 386 11.09 -11.42 -9.65
CA TYR A 386 10.20 -10.85 -10.63
C TYR A 386 9.39 -11.92 -11.35
N LEU A 387 8.21 -11.51 -11.81
CA LEU A 387 7.32 -12.34 -12.61
C LEU A 387 6.47 -11.43 -13.51
N GLU A 388 5.97 -11.97 -14.62
CA GLU A 388 5.04 -11.24 -15.48
C GLU A 388 3.75 -10.89 -14.74
N GLU A 389 3.23 -9.68 -14.99
CA GLU A 389 2.06 -9.12 -14.29
C GLU A 389 0.76 -9.90 -14.50
N ASP A 390 0.68 -10.74 -15.55
CA ASP A 390 -0.44 -11.63 -15.88
C ASP A 390 -0.22 -13.06 -15.35
N SER A 391 0.90 -13.35 -14.71
CA SER A 391 1.22 -14.65 -14.18
C SER A 391 0.86 -14.78 -12.70
N ALA A 392 0.52 -16.00 -12.28
CA ALA A 392 0.18 -16.31 -10.90
C ALA A 392 0.86 -17.59 -10.44
N THR A 393 1.14 -17.69 -9.14
CA THR A 393 1.75 -18.86 -8.51
C THR A 393 1.13 -19.18 -7.17
N SER A 394 1.36 -20.38 -6.62
CA SER A 394 0.94 -20.76 -5.26
C SER A 394 1.80 -20.14 -4.16
N THR A 395 2.77 -19.31 -4.52
CA THR A 395 3.76 -18.73 -3.62
C THR A 395 3.73 -17.22 -3.55
N ILE A 396 2.86 -16.57 -4.31
CA ILE A 396 2.74 -15.11 -4.37
C ILE A 396 1.33 -14.69 -3.99
N GLY A 397 1.24 -13.81 -3.00
CA GLY A 397 0.08 -13.05 -2.58
C GLY A 397 0.39 -11.55 -2.61
N PHE A 398 -0.22 -10.76 -1.74
CA PHE A 398 0.03 -9.32 -1.62
C PHE A 398 -0.55 -8.74 -0.34
N ARG A 399 -0.15 -7.53 -0.03
CA ARG A 399 -0.78 -6.62 0.95
C ARG A 399 -0.97 -5.25 0.34
N CYS A 400 -1.89 -4.46 0.87
CA CYS A 400 -2.12 -3.09 0.41
C CYS A 400 -1.34 -2.09 1.26
N ALA A 401 -1.08 -0.93 0.64
CA ALA A 401 -0.56 0.26 1.30
C ALA A 401 -1.40 1.48 0.93
N MET A 402 -1.20 2.57 1.63
CA MET A 402 -1.88 3.85 1.41
C MET A 402 -0.93 4.99 1.80
N ILE A 403 -0.95 6.07 1.05
CA ILE A 403 -0.18 7.27 1.42
C ILE A 403 -0.71 7.91 2.70
N ARG A 404 0.16 8.53 3.46
CA ARG A 404 -0.24 9.50 4.49
C ARG A 404 -0.51 10.83 3.82
N ALA A 405 -1.76 11.29 3.84
CA ALA A 405 -2.13 12.60 3.36
C ALA A 405 -2.02 13.62 4.49
N GLY A 406 -1.23 14.67 4.28
CA GLY A 406 -1.01 15.71 5.27
C GLY A 406 0.42 15.72 5.84
N THR A 407 0.57 15.98 7.14
CA THR A 407 1.87 16.04 7.82
C THR A 407 2.45 14.64 8.06
N ASN A 408 3.77 14.54 8.16
CA ASN A 408 4.45 13.27 8.49
C ASN A 408 4.30 12.84 9.95
N TYR A 409 3.58 13.61 10.78
CA TYR A 409 3.43 13.36 12.21
C TYR A 409 1.96 13.21 12.60
#